data_1a1b4d37a30c20878f06917606d9b287
#
_entry.id   1a1b4d37a30c20878f06917606d9b287
#
_cell.length_a   1.000
_cell.length_b   1.000
_cell.length_c   1.000
_cell.angle_alpha   90.00
_cell.angle_beta   90.00
_cell.angle_gamma   90.00
#
_symmetry.space_group_name_H-M   'P 1'
#
loop_
_entity.id
_entity.type
_entity.pdbx_description
1 polymer ?
#
loop_
_entity_poly.entity_id
_entity_poly.type
_entity_poly.pdbx_seq_one_letter_code
_entity_poly.pdbx_strand_id
1 'polypeptide(L)'
;MDSVLHLLGIARKAGRVEVGEEPVGAAARAHQAKLILTAADGADNSLRRASHFAEAGKVPVLPTPYTKGELGGTVGRSACTMLALTDIGLASAIAEKLAAADPEHCAAAAEELKVAAGKALQRQKERRAHEKNLQKKKNKPWAPPPPKAEKRSPKAVPKKPFAPKGKLTIKKQP
;
A
#
# COMPACT_ATOMS: atom_id res chain seq x y z
N MET A 1 -29.73 -8.12 1.68
CA MET A 1 -28.61 -7.16 1.62
C MET A 1 -27.65 -7.64 0.55
N ASP A 2 -27.27 -6.75 -0.34
CA ASP A 2 -26.32 -7.11 -1.39
C ASP A 2 -24.94 -7.40 -0.81
N SER A 3 -24.36 -8.51 -1.24
CA SER A 3 -23.09 -9.00 -0.67
C SER A 3 -21.92 -8.05 -0.94
N VAL A 4 -21.98 -7.28 -2.02
CA VAL A 4 -20.95 -6.26 -2.36
C VAL A 4 -21.05 -5.08 -1.41
N LEU A 5 -22.25 -4.54 -1.18
CA LEU A 5 -22.48 -3.44 -0.23
C LEU A 5 -22.07 -3.84 1.19
N HIS A 6 -22.34 -5.10 1.57
CA HIS A 6 -21.91 -5.62 2.87
C HIS A 6 -20.37 -5.63 3.02
N LEU A 7 -19.66 -6.10 1.99
CA LEU A 7 -18.19 -6.09 1.98
C LEU A 7 -17.62 -4.66 1.99
N LEU A 8 -18.27 -3.72 1.29
CA LEU A 8 -17.89 -2.30 1.34
C LEU A 8 -18.07 -1.72 2.75
N GLY A 9 -19.16 -2.08 3.45
CA GLY A 9 -19.37 -1.69 4.84
C GLY A 9 -18.29 -2.23 5.78
N ILE A 10 -17.87 -3.49 5.59
CA ILE A 10 -16.74 -4.08 6.33
C ILE A 10 -15.44 -3.33 6.02
N ALA A 11 -15.16 -3.09 4.74
CA ALA A 11 -13.97 -2.37 4.31
C ALA A 11 -13.91 -0.94 4.89
N ARG A 12 -15.07 -0.27 4.97
CA ARG A 12 -15.19 1.06 5.59
C ARG A 12 -14.88 1.01 7.09
N LYS A 13 -15.45 0.05 7.82
CA LYS A 13 -15.18 -0.15 9.26
C LYS A 13 -13.72 -0.48 9.53
N ALA A 14 -13.08 -1.22 8.62
CA ALA A 14 -11.65 -1.54 8.70
C ALA A 14 -10.71 -0.37 8.30
N GLY A 15 -11.25 0.78 7.88
CA GLY A 15 -10.44 1.90 7.39
C GLY A 15 -9.68 1.59 6.09
N ARG A 16 -10.26 0.73 5.23
CA ARG A 16 -9.65 0.27 3.98
C ARG A 16 -10.35 0.83 2.74
N VAL A 17 -11.15 1.88 2.90
CA VAL A 17 -11.87 2.56 1.82
C VAL A 17 -11.60 4.05 1.88
N GLU A 18 -11.13 4.57 0.78
CA GLU A 18 -11.04 6.01 0.52
C GLU A 18 -12.28 6.46 -0.26
N VAL A 19 -12.95 7.53 0.19
CA VAL A 19 -14.26 7.92 -0.30
C VAL A 19 -14.23 9.33 -0.86
N GLY A 20 -14.59 9.47 -2.12
CA GLY A 20 -14.63 10.75 -2.83
C GLY A 20 -13.41 10.98 -3.70
N GLU A 21 -13.52 11.97 -4.60
CA GLU A 21 -12.57 12.20 -5.68
C GLU A 21 -11.15 12.50 -5.18
N GLU A 22 -11.01 13.39 -4.23
CA GLU A 22 -9.71 13.85 -3.74
C GLU A 22 -8.94 12.73 -2.98
N PRO A 23 -9.54 12.00 -1.99
CA PRO A 23 -8.88 10.87 -1.35
C PRO A 23 -8.57 9.72 -2.29
N VAL A 24 -9.47 9.40 -3.24
CA VAL A 24 -9.23 8.37 -4.26
C VAL A 24 -8.05 8.73 -5.14
N GLY A 25 -7.97 9.99 -5.61
CA GLY A 25 -6.84 10.46 -6.40
C GLY A 25 -5.52 10.45 -5.62
N ALA A 26 -5.54 10.79 -4.34
CA ALA A 26 -4.36 10.72 -3.48
C ALA A 26 -3.89 9.28 -3.28
N ALA A 27 -4.81 8.34 -2.96
CA ALA A 27 -4.51 6.93 -2.78
C ALA A 27 -4.00 6.26 -4.07
N ALA A 28 -4.53 6.64 -5.22
CA ALA A 28 -4.09 6.14 -6.53
C ALA A 28 -2.65 6.60 -6.83
N ARG A 29 -2.36 7.89 -6.71
CA ARG A 29 -1.00 8.44 -6.90
C ARG A 29 0.02 7.85 -5.92
N ALA A 30 -0.40 7.54 -4.69
CA ALA A 30 0.43 6.88 -3.69
C ALA A 30 0.56 5.36 -3.90
N HIS A 31 -0.03 4.77 -4.95
CA HIS A 31 -0.10 3.33 -5.23
C HIS A 31 -0.67 2.49 -4.08
N GLN A 32 -1.47 3.12 -3.22
CA GLN A 32 -2.15 2.46 -2.10
C GLN A 32 -3.49 1.85 -2.54
N ALA A 33 -4.18 2.48 -3.48
CA ALA A 33 -5.39 1.94 -4.07
C ALA A 33 -5.11 0.60 -4.77
N LYS A 34 -6.06 -0.35 -4.66
CA LYS A 34 -6.01 -1.67 -5.31
C LYS A 34 -7.17 -1.88 -6.25
N LEU A 35 -8.26 -1.17 -6.05
CA LEU A 35 -9.45 -1.19 -6.88
C LEU A 35 -10.16 0.14 -6.73
N ILE A 36 -10.61 0.73 -7.84
CA ILE A 36 -11.49 1.89 -7.85
C ILE A 36 -12.86 1.44 -8.31
N LEU A 37 -13.91 1.83 -7.57
CA LEU A 37 -15.29 1.57 -7.90
C LEU A 37 -16.01 2.88 -8.24
N THR A 38 -16.88 2.85 -9.23
CA THR A 38 -17.68 4.00 -9.67
C THR A 38 -19.16 3.70 -9.60
N ALA A 39 -19.98 4.70 -9.25
CA ALA A 39 -21.44 4.59 -9.22
C ALA A 39 -22.01 4.56 -10.64
N ALA A 40 -23.13 3.84 -10.83
CA ALA A 40 -23.82 3.74 -12.11
C ALA A 40 -24.36 5.09 -12.62
N ASP A 41 -24.81 5.96 -11.70
CA ASP A 41 -25.31 7.31 -11.98
C ASP A 41 -24.23 8.40 -11.88
N GLY A 42 -22.93 8.00 -11.97
CA GLY A 42 -21.79 8.91 -11.95
C GLY A 42 -21.87 9.93 -13.11
N ALA A 43 -21.51 11.20 -12.84
CA ALA A 43 -21.34 12.17 -13.93
C ALA A 43 -20.12 11.80 -14.76
N ASP A 44 -20.20 12.00 -16.10
CA ASP A 44 -19.12 11.65 -17.04
C ASP A 44 -17.76 12.24 -16.65
N ASN A 45 -17.76 13.47 -16.13
CA ASN A 45 -16.54 14.12 -15.68
C ASN A 45 -15.90 13.39 -14.50
N SER A 46 -16.71 12.88 -13.55
CA SER A 46 -16.22 12.09 -12.42
C SER A 46 -15.70 10.70 -12.88
N LEU A 47 -16.38 10.08 -13.86
CA LEU A 47 -15.93 8.81 -14.43
C LEU A 47 -14.60 8.97 -15.18
N ARG A 48 -14.43 10.01 -15.96
CA ARG A 48 -13.14 10.34 -16.62
C ARG A 48 -12.03 10.56 -15.62
N ARG A 49 -12.32 11.26 -14.51
CA ARG A 49 -11.34 11.44 -13.42
C ARG A 49 -10.97 10.14 -12.74
N ALA A 50 -11.95 9.25 -12.51
CA ALA A 50 -11.68 7.91 -11.96
C ALA A 50 -10.74 7.11 -12.87
N SER A 51 -10.98 7.14 -14.19
CA SER A 51 -10.09 6.49 -15.18
C SER A 51 -8.68 7.09 -15.16
N HIS A 52 -8.55 8.40 -15.11
CA HIS A 52 -7.25 9.07 -15.00
C HIS A 52 -6.50 8.68 -13.71
N PHE A 53 -7.20 8.59 -12.58
CA PHE A 53 -6.59 8.13 -11.32
C PHE A 53 -6.16 6.67 -11.40
N ALA A 54 -6.95 5.84 -12.08
CA ALA A 54 -6.62 4.44 -12.29
C ALA A 54 -5.35 4.26 -13.13
N GLU A 55 -5.21 5.02 -14.21
CA GLU A 55 -4.00 5.02 -15.04
C GLU A 55 -2.78 5.46 -14.24
N ALA A 56 -2.89 6.55 -13.48
CA ALA A 56 -1.80 7.06 -12.63
C ALA A 56 -1.38 6.04 -11.56
N GLY A 57 -2.35 5.33 -10.97
CA GLY A 57 -2.12 4.31 -9.94
C GLY A 57 -1.81 2.92 -10.48
N LYS A 58 -2.05 2.66 -11.76
CA LYS A 58 -2.06 1.32 -12.38
C LYS A 58 -3.02 0.38 -11.63
N VAL A 59 -4.24 0.83 -11.45
CA VAL A 59 -5.29 0.18 -10.66
C VAL A 59 -6.52 -0.04 -11.53
N PRO A 60 -7.20 -1.20 -11.49
CA PRO A 60 -8.43 -1.40 -12.25
C PRO A 60 -9.55 -0.49 -11.73
N VAL A 61 -10.40 -0.03 -12.67
CA VAL A 61 -11.68 0.64 -12.38
C VAL A 61 -12.79 -0.32 -12.74
N LEU A 62 -13.74 -0.51 -11.82
CA LEU A 62 -14.93 -1.30 -12.07
C LEU A 62 -16.17 -0.42 -11.88
N PRO A 63 -17.07 -0.40 -12.88
CA PRO A 63 -18.38 0.17 -12.70
C PRO A 63 -19.20 -0.71 -11.75
N THR A 64 -20.00 -0.11 -10.91
CA THR A 64 -20.93 -0.85 -10.04
C THR A 64 -22.37 -0.59 -10.47
N PRO A 65 -23.28 -1.53 -10.27
CA PRO A 65 -24.71 -1.33 -10.56
C PRO A 65 -25.40 -0.40 -9.55
N TYR A 66 -24.67 0.07 -8.53
CA TYR A 66 -25.24 0.86 -7.44
C TYR A 66 -25.24 2.35 -7.75
N THR A 67 -26.26 3.04 -7.24
CA THR A 67 -26.39 4.49 -7.30
C THR A 67 -25.43 5.19 -6.31
N LYS A 68 -25.19 6.48 -6.52
CA LYS A 68 -24.40 7.33 -5.59
C LYS A 68 -24.96 7.30 -4.16
N GLY A 69 -26.29 7.23 -4.02
CA GLY A 69 -26.96 7.17 -2.72
C GLY A 69 -26.70 5.85 -2.00
N GLU A 70 -26.78 4.72 -2.68
CA GLU A 70 -26.53 3.39 -2.11
C GLU A 70 -25.07 3.22 -1.69
N LEU A 71 -24.12 3.63 -2.57
CA LEU A 71 -22.70 3.63 -2.21
C LEU A 71 -22.43 4.59 -1.04
N GLY A 72 -23.02 5.79 -1.09
CA GLY A 72 -22.89 6.78 -0.02
C GLY A 72 -23.40 6.25 1.31
N GLY A 73 -24.59 5.68 1.35
CA GLY A 73 -25.18 5.08 2.55
C GLY A 73 -24.32 3.99 3.17
N THR A 74 -23.68 3.17 2.33
CA THR A 74 -22.77 2.10 2.79
C THR A 74 -21.51 2.64 3.45
N VAL A 75 -20.96 3.75 2.96
CA VAL A 75 -19.74 4.35 3.50
C VAL A 75 -19.99 5.49 4.50
N GLY A 76 -21.25 5.74 4.86
CA GLY A 76 -21.64 6.77 5.83
C GLY A 76 -21.59 8.18 5.27
N ARG A 77 -21.93 8.35 3.99
CA ARG A 77 -22.11 9.65 3.32
C ARG A 77 -23.45 9.71 2.61
N SER A 78 -23.95 10.91 2.34
CA SER A 78 -25.22 11.11 1.62
C SER A 78 -25.14 10.63 0.17
N ALA A 79 -24.00 10.83 -0.48
CA ALA A 79 -23.74 10.38 -1.85
C ALA A 79 -22.24 10.12 -2.06
N CYS A 80 -21.93 9.14 -2.93
CA CYS A 80 -20.56 8.81 -3.29
C CYS A 80 -20.48 8.36 -4.76
N THR A 81 -19.77 9.10 -5.60
CA THR A 81 -19.61 8.78 -7.03
C THR A 81 -18.47 7.80 -7.28
N MET A 82 -17.39 7.88 -6.49
CA MET A 82 -16.24 6.99 -6.60
C MET A 82 -15.65 6.67 -5.23
N LEU A 83 -15.09 5.50 -5.11
CA LEU A 83 -14.38 5.05 -3.93
C LEU A 83 -13.20 4.14 -4.32
N ALA A 84 -12.15 4.10 -3.50
CA ALA A 84 -11.01 3.24 -3.71
C ALA A 84 -10.83 2.28 -2.53
N LEU A 85 -10.53 1.03 -2.84
CA LEU A 85 -10.15 0.00 -1.87
C LEU A 85 -8.64 -0.08 -1.76
N THR A 86 -8.11 -0.05 -0.54
CA THR A 86 -6.67 -0.14 -0.25
C THR A 86 -6.24 -1.55 0.13
N ASP A 87 -7.17 -2.43 0.48
CA ASP A 87 -6.89 -3.83 0.81
C ASP A 87 -7.15 -4.74 -0.38
N ILE A 88 -6.11 -5.52 -0.75
CA ILE A 88 -6.16 -6.40 -1.92
C ILE A 88 -7.12 -7.58 -1.75
N GLY A 89 -7.28 -8.09 -0.52
CA GLY A 89 -8.19 -9.21 -0.24
C GLY A 89 -9.65 -8.80 -0.40
N LEU A 90 -10.02 -7.64 0.15
CA LEU A 90 -11.38 -7.09 -0.01
C LEU A 90 -11.64 -6.66 -1.46
N ALA A 91 -10.65 -6.09 -2.14
CA ALA A 91 -10.74 -5.72 -3.54
C ALA A 91 -11.01 -6.95 -4.43
N SER A 92 -10.28 -8.05 -4.23
CA SER A 92 -10.51 -9.31 -4.95
C SER A 92 -11.90 -9.88 -4.70
N ALA A 93 -12.33 -9.96 -3.44
CA ALA A 93 -13.64 -10.51 -3.08
C ALA A 93 -14.81 -9.68 -3.66
N ILE A 94 -14.67 -8.36 -3.72
CA ILE A 94 -15.68 -7.48 -4.32
C ILE A 94 -15.66 -7.62 -5.85
N ALA A 95 -14.49 -7.65 -6.47
CA ALA A 95 -14.36 -7.82 -7.92
C ALA A 95 -14.93 -9.17 -8.38
N GLU A 96 -14.70 -10.27 -7.66
CA GLU A 96 -15.29 -11.59 -7.94
C GLU A 96 -16.83 -11.56 -7.92
N LYS A 97 -17.42 -10.83 -6.95
CA LYS A 97 -18.88 -10.70 -6.86
C LYS A 97 -19.45 -9.80 -7.96
N LEU A 98 -18.75 -8.75 -8.34
CA LEU A 98 -19.14 -7.90 -9.47
C LEU A 98 -19.00 -8.68 -10.78
N ALA A 99 -17.95 -9.46 -10.98
CA ALA A 99 -17.78 -10.31 -12.14
C ALA A 99 -18.84 -11.43 -12.26
N ALA A 100 -19.40 -11.90 -11.14
CA ALA A 100 -20.53 -12.82 -11.15
C ALA A 100 -21.84 -12.16 -11.64
N ALA A 101 -21.99 -10.85 -11.45
CA ALA A 101 -23.15 -10.08 -11.90
C ALA A 101 -22.96 -9.52 -13.33
N ASP A 102 -21.75 -9.06 -13.65
CA ASP A 102 -21.36 -8.49 -14.94
C ASP A 102 -19.98 -9.01 -15.36
N PRO A 103 -19.93 -10.17 -16.04
CA PRO A 103 -18.67 -10.79 -16.45
C PRO A 103 -17.95 -10.02 -17.55
N GLU A 104 -18.66 -9.32 -18.42
CA GLU A 104 -18.06 -8.66 -19.59
C GLU A 104 -17.09 -7.55 -19.18
N HIS A 105 -17.45 -6.76 -18.15
CA HIS A 105 -16.66 -5.61 -17.71
C HIS A 105 -15.74 -5.92 -16.54
N CYS A 106 -16.05 -6.94 -15.75
CA CYS A 106 -15.39 -7.18 -14.46
C CYS A 106 -14.46 -8.42 -14.44
N ALA A 107 -14.60 -9.37 -15.39
CA ALA A 107 -13.86 -10.63 -15.33
C ALA A 107 -12.34 -10.46 -15.36
N ALA A 108 -11.82 -9.66 -16.28
CA ALA A 108 -10.38 -9.44 -16.41
C ALA A 108 -9.76 -8.84 -15.14
N ALA A 109 -10.38 -7.81 -14.59
CA ALA A 109 -9.93 -7.18 -13.36
C ALA A 109 -10.06 -8.11 -12.14
N ALA A 110 -11.10 -8.93 -12.08
CA ALA A 110 -11.27 -9.91 -11.01
C ALA A 110 -10.16 -10.98 -11.01
N GLU A 111 -9.78 -11.48 -12.18
CA GLU A 111 -8.67 -12.43 -12.33
C GLU A 111 -7.33 -11.82 -11.90
N GLU A 112 -7.01 -10.61 -12.36
CA GLU A 112 -5.80 -9.89 -11.96
C GLU A 112 -5.73 -9.68 -10.44
N LEU A 113 -6.82 -9.23 -9.83
CA LEU A 113 -6.91 -8.99 -8.40
C LEU A 113 -6.82 -10.30 -7.60
N LYS A 114 -7.40 -11.39 -8.09
CA LYS A 114 -7.31 -12.71 -7.48
C LYS A 114 -5.87 -13.23 -7.45
N VAL A 115 -5.14 -13.13 -8.56
CA VAL A 115 -3.72 -13.48 -8.62
C VAL A 115 -2.89 -12.61 -7.67
N ALA A 116 -3.14 -11.31 -7.66
CA ALA A 116 -2.44 -10.38 -6.79
C ALA A 116 -2.74 -10.65 -5.29
N ALA A 117 -4.01 -10.95 -4.94
CA ALA A 117 -4.42 -11.32 -3.60
C ALA A 117 -3.76 -12.64 -3.14
N GLY A 118 -3.69 -13.65 -4.01
CA GLY A 118 -2.98 -14.91 -3.73
C GLY A 118 -1.51 -14.68 -3.40
N LYS A 119 -0.81 -13.89 -4.20
CA LYS A 119 0.59 -13.52 -3.95
C LYS A 119 0.77 -12.75 -2.63
N ALA A 120 -0.15 -11.83 -2.33
CA ALA A 120 -0.10 -11.05 -1.08
C ALA A 120 -0.33 -11.94 0.15
N LEU A 121 -1.30 -12.85 0.09
CA LEU A 121 -1.58 -13.81 1.16
C LEU A 121 -0.40 -14.76 1.40
N GLN A 122 0.25 -15.24 0.34
CA GLN A 122 1.44 -16.08 0.43
C GLN A 122 2.58 -15.34 1.16
N ARG A 123 2.89 -14.13 0.73
CA ARG A 123 3.91 -13.27 1.39
C ARG A 123 3.58 -13.03 2.87
N GLN A 124 2.31 -12.83 3.19
CA GLN A 124 1.87 -12.63 4.58
C GLN A 124 2.08 -13.89 5.42
N LYS A 125 1.75 -15.07 4.88
CA LYS A 125 1.99 -16.37 5.54
C LYS A 125 3.48 -16.58 5.80
N GLU A 126 4.33 -16.33 4.82
CA GLU A 126 5.79 -16.45 4.94
C GLU A 126 6.35 -15.50 6.01
N ARG A 127 5.93 -14.24 6.00
CA ARG A 127 6.33 -13.27 7.04
C ARG A 127 5.93 -13.72 8.44
N ARG A 128 4.68 -14.17 8.61
CA ARG A 128 4.20 -14.69 9.91
C ARG A 128 4.97 -15.95 10.35
N ALA A 129 5.28 -16.85 9.43
CA ALA A 129 6.06 -18.04 9.71
C ALA A 129 7.50 -17.68 10.13
N HIS A 130 8.12 -16.75 9.40
CA HIS A 130 9.45 -16.24 9.74
C HIS A 130 9.49 -15.57 11.12
N GLU A 131 8.51 -14.72 11.43
CA GLU A 131 8.39 -14.06 12.72
C GLU A 131 8.22 -15.06 13.88
N LYS A 132 7.33 -16.05 13.72
CA LYS A 132 7.17 -17.14 14.69
C LYS A 132 8.47 -17.94 14.92
N ASN A 133 9.23 -18.18 13.84
CA ASN A 133 10.51 -18.87 13.95
C ASN A 133 11.57 -18.03 14.66
N LEU A 134 11.60 -16.73 14.46
CA LEU A 134 12.47 -15.80 15.18
C LEU A 134 12.11 -15.76 16.68
N GLN A 135 10.83 -15.69 17.02
CA GLN A 135 10.37 -15.74 18.43
C GLN A 135 10.73 -17.06 19.09
N LYS A 136 10.54 -18.20 18.41
CA LYS A 136 10.96 -19.52 18.91
C LYS A 136 12.46 -19.59 19.15
N LYS A 137 13.29 -18.98 18.29
CA LYS A 137 14.75 -18.93 18.48
C LYS A 137 15.14 -18.07 19.68
N LYS A 138 14.45 -16.95 19.94
CA LYS A 138 14.70 -16.10 21.11
C LYS A 138 14.30 -16.77 22.43
N ASN A 139 13.26 -17.61 22.42
CA ASN A 139 12.71 -18.25 23.61
C ASN A 139 13.27 -19.65 23.88
N LYS A 140 14.38 -20.07 23.24
CA LYS A 140 15.04 -21.32 23.55
C LYS A 140 15.88 -21.17 24.83
N PRO A 141 15.53 -21.84 25.98
CA PRO A 141 16.21 -21.64 27.27
C PRO A 141 17.69 -22.10 27.29
N TRP A 142 18.08 -22.90 26.28
CA TRP A 142 19.43 -23.46 26.15
C TRP A 142 20.27 -22.74 25.07
N ALA A 143 19.73 -21.70 24.41
CA ALA A 143 20.53 -20.90 23.50
C ALA A 143 21.65 -20.20 24.29
N PRO A 144 22.94 -20.44 23.96
CA PRO A 144 24.02 -19.75 24.65
C PRO A 144 23.77 -18.24 24.57
N PRO A 145 24.02 -17.46 25.62
CA PRO A 145 23.86 -16.03 25.58
C PRO A 145 24.66 -15.47 24.40
N PRO A 146 24.13 -14.47 23.71
CA PRO A 146 24.86 -13.85 22.61
C PRO A 146 26.26 -13.46 23.13
N PRO A 147 27.33 -13.69 22.35
CA PRO A 147 28.66 -13.34 22.81
C PRO A 147 28.62 -11.87 23.24
N LYS A 148 29.01 -11.65 24.52
CA LYS A 148 29.12 -10.28 25.05
C LYS A 148 29.96 -9.53 24.03
N ALA A 149 29.39 -8.48 23.42
CA ALA A 149 30.13 -7.61 22.53
C ALA A 149 31.41 -7.21 23.27
N GLU A 150 32.52 -7.81 22.90
CA GLU A 150 33.83 -7.34 23.37
C GLU A 150 33.83 -5.85 23.04
N LYS A 151 33.92 -5.05 24.09
CA LYS A 151 34.13 -3.62 23.96
C LYS A 151 35.40 -3.50 23.14
N ARG A 152 35.24 -3.26 21.82
CA ARG A 152 36.36 -2.95 20.96
C ARG A 152 37.06 -1.78 21.64
N SER A 153 38.20 -2.05 22.25
CA SER A 153 39.12 -1.01 22.69
C SER A 153 39.30 -0.05 21.52
N PRO A 154 39.22 1.26 21.73
CA PRO A 154 39.39 2.21 20.63
C PRO A 154 40.76 1.94 20.04
N LYS A 155 40.82 1.49 18.76
CA LYS A 155 42.03 1.36 18.02
C LYS A 155 42.73 2.72 18.06
N ALA A 156 43.89 2.76 18.72
CA ALA A 156 44.73 3.94 18.75
C ALA A 156 44.90 4.46 17.32
N VAL A 157 44.39 5.65 17.06
CA VAL A 157 44.59 6.34 15.78
C VAL A 157 46.07 6.68 15.70
N PRO A 158 46.83 6.20 14.72
CA PRO A 158 48.22 6.58 14.61
C PRO A 158 48.29 8.08 14.36
N LYS A 159 48.89 8.83 15.32
CA LYS A 159 49.18 10.24 15.17
C LYS A 159 50.12 10.40 13.99
N LYS A 160 49.65 10.97 12.88
CA LYS A 160 50.53 11.38 11.78
C LYS A 160 51.52 12.41 12.33
N PRO A 161 52.84 12.25 12.05
CA PRO A 161 53.79 13.24 12.50
C PRO A 161 53.50 14.58 11.82
N PHE A 162 53.49 15.63 12.63
CA PHE A 162 53.29 17.01 12.22
C PHE A 162 54.50 17.45 11.40
N ALA A 163 54.34 17.65 10.08
CA ALA A 163 55.36 18.23 9.23
C ALA A 163 55.46 19.75 9.48
N PRO A 164 56.64 20.29 9.77
CA PRO A 164 56.77 21.71 9.99
C PRO A 164 56.53 22.49 8.68
N LYS A 165 55.68 23.48 8.73
CA LYS A 165 55.38 24.40 7.63
C LYS A 165 56.65 25.14 7.20
N GLY A 166 56.99 25.02 5.91
CA GLY A 166 58.12 25.70 5.30
C GLY A 166 58.09 27.19 5.48
N LYS A 167 59.28 27.78 5.69
CA LYS A 167 59.57 29.19 5.81
C LYS A 167 59.15 29.94 4.54
N LEU A 168 58.32 30.96 4.72
CA LEU A 168 58.04 31.95 3.67
C LEU A 168 59.32 32.81 3.45
N THR A 169 59.91 32.66 2.31
CA THR A 169 60.95 33.55 1.82
C THR A 169 60.30 34.73 1.11
N ILE A 170 60.38 35.90 1.75
CA ILE A 170 59.96 37.15 1.11
C ILE A 170 61.06 37.58 0.19
N LYS A 171 60.83 37.51 -1.13
CA LYS A 171 61.70 38.12 -2.12
C LYS A 171 61.40 39.60 -2.22
N LYS A 172 62.32 40.47 -1.69
CA LYS A 172 62.41 41.86 -2.03
C LYS A 172 62.94 42.01 -3.46
N GLN A 173 62.21 42.73 -4.28
CA GLN A 173 62.73 43.25 -5.57
C GLN A 173 63.07 44.73 -5.39
N PRO A 174 64.10 45.19 -6.16
CA PRO A 174 64.57 46.56 -6.11
C PRO A 174 63.66 47.57 -6.80
#